data_9c2b12bcd61386e88d75c8403beaeced
#
_entry.id   9c2b12bcd61386e88d75c8403beaeced
#
_cell.length_a   1.000
_cell.length_b   1.000
_cell.length_c   1.000
_cell.angle_alpha   90.00
_cell.angle_beta   90.00
_cell.angle_gamma   90.00
#
_symmetry.space_group_name_H-M   'P 1'
#
loop_
_entity.id
_entity.type
_entity.pdbx_description
1 polymer ?
#
loop_
_entity_poly.entity_id
_entity_poly.type
_entity_poly.pdbx_seq_one_letter_code
_entity_poly.pdbx_strand_id
1 'polypeptide(L)'
;MADHTPTPQLRSWTLIDGEPADPGMPLVAANDRGVLSGDGVYTTMAVFGGVPFAISRHRRRLTDSLDYLGLEAAEVPWERVASLPTELGVADGRLRITVTAGPGAPLAPATNPTVFVTLSELDPGVPTPALSVANGVNPRDSRRFGAGHKTIAGAADTRGVLARARRHGANESLHPTSDHLLCEGTSTNVIVVTGGRVETPSLSTGCLPGITRQLLLDAGLVTEAERLTPHDATHADELILTSSVRGVIPVDSVDQRPKPGRHGPVWQRLDAYLTQLRAATPDPQAPPGP
;
A
#
# COMPACT_ATOMS: atom_id res chain seq x y z
N MET A 1 -6.40 33.20 -22.64
CA MET A 1 -5.19 33.00 -21.82
C MET A 1 -5.65 32.25 -20.59
N ALA A 2 -5.37 30.96 -20.51
CA ALA A 2 -5.68 30.18 -19.30
C ALA A 2 -4.66 30.58 -18.22
N ASP A 3 -5.17 31.01 -17.08
CA ASP A 3 -4.40 31.36 -15.90
C ASP A 3 -3.71 30.09 -15.37
N HIS A 4 -2.45 29.92 -15.69
CA HIS A 4 -1.61 28.87 -15.16
C HIS A 4 -1.12 29.32 -13.77
N THR A 5 -2.02 29.24 -12.79
CA THR A 5 -1.56 29.25 -11.40
C THR A 5 -0.68 28.00 -11.20
N PRO A 6 0.63 28.14 -10.89
CA PRO A 6 1.46 26.97 -10.70
C PRO A 6 0.91 26.13 -9.54
N THR A 7 0.68 24.84 -9.79
CA THR A 7 0.32 23.90 -8.73
C THR A 7 1.40 23.98 -7.64
N PRO A 8 1.07 24.19 -6.38
CA PRO A 8 2.05 24.30 -5.31
C PRO A 8 2.93 23.03 -5.32
N GLN A 9 4.24 23.22 -5.38
CA GLN A 9 5.19 22.13 -5.37
C GLN A 9 5.19 21.52 -3.96
N LEU A 10 4.62 20.32 -3.82
CA LEU A 10 4.59 19.60 -2.54
C LEU A 10 6.02 19.30 -2.09
N ARG A 11 6.31 19.60 -0.82
CA ARG A 11 7.64 19.39 -0.24
C ARG A 11 7.90 17.90 0.00
N SER A 12 9.14 17.49 -0.11
CA SER A 12 9.57 16.13 0.21
C SER A 12 10.94 16.14 0.90
N TRP A 13 11.13 15.17 1.80
CA TRP A 13 12.36 15.00 2.59
C TRP A 13 12.80 13.54 2.54
N THR A 14 14.10 13.35 2.66
CA THR A 14 14.72 12.02 2.70
C THR A 14 15.68 11.93 3.87
N LEU A 15 15.64 10.83 4.61
CA LEU A 15 16.68 10.45 5.56
C LEU A 15 17.29 9.12 5.11
N ILE A 16 18.59 8.98 5.36
CA ILE A 16 19.32 7.72 5.17
C ILE A 16 19.95 7.36 6.50
N ASP A 17 19.67 6.14 6.97
CA ASP A 17 20.13 5.64 8.28
C ASP A 17 19.86 6.63 9.44
N GLY A 18 18.72 7.32 9.35
CA GLY A 18 18.25 8.29 10.34
C GLY A 18 18.72 9.74 10.15
N GLU A 19 19.71 10.00 9.28
CA GLU A 19 20.25 11.33 9.04
C GLU A 19 19.61 12.02 7.83
N PRO A 20 19.36 13.35 7.89
CA PRO A 20 18.86 14.12 6.74
C PRO A 20 19.77 13.98 5.51
N ALA A 21 19.19 13.76 4.36
CA ALA A 21 19.89 13.61 3.10
C ALA A 21 19.31 14.52 2.02
N ASP A 22 20.15 15.16 1.22
CA ASP A 22 19.73 15.94 0.07
C ASP A 22 19.32 14.98 -1.06
N PRO A 23 18.03 14.94 -1.46
CA PRO A 23 17.57 14.06 -2.54
C PRO A 23 18.18 14.39 -3.92
N GLY A 24 18.84 15.53 -4.08
CA GLY A 24 19.58 15.91 -5.29
C GLY A 24 20.98 15.31 -5.37
N MET A 25 21.47 14.70 -4.29
CA MET A 25 22.80 14.08 -4.23
C MET A 25 22.73 12.57 -4.45
N PRO A 26 23.83 11.92 -4.92
CA PRO A 26 23.88 10.45 -4.98
C PRO A 26 23.90 9.88 -3.58
N LEU A 27 22.76 9.29 -3.17
CA LEU A 27 22.49 8.83 -1.81
C LEU A 27 22.66 7.32 -1.63
N VAL A 28 22.85 6.59 -2.71
CA VAL A 28 22.88 5.12 -2.71
C VAL A 28 24.13 4.64 -3.40
N ALA A 29 24.82 3.67 -2.83
CA ALA A 29 25.96 3.04 -3.47
C ALA A 29 25.54 2.39 -4.80
N ALA A 30 26.37 2.53 -5.84
CA ALA A 30 26.08 1.97 -7.15
C ALA A 30 25.94 0.44 -7.16
N ASN A 31 26.51 -0.23 -6.17
CA ASN A 31 26.43 -1.67 -5.94
C ASN A 31 25.40 -2.07 -4.85
N ASP A 32 24.49 -1.16 -4.48
CA ASP A 32 23.38 -1.50 -3.58
C ASP A 32 22.43 -2.50 -4.26
N ARG A 33 22.17 -3.61 -3.59
CA ARG A 33 21.38 -4.73 -4.14
C ARG A 33 19.91 -4.38 -4.30
N GLY A 34 19.39 -3.43 -3.50
CA GLY A 34 18.05 -2.89 -3.72
C GLY A 34 17.91 -2.18 -5.06
N VAL A 35 18.99 -1.50 -5.51
CA VAL A 35 19.05 -0.85 -6.83
C VAL A 35 19.27 -1.86 -7.94
N LEU A 36 20.21 -2.79 -7.77
CA LEU A 36 20.61 -3.72 -8.84
C LEU A 36 19.61 -4.85 -9.06
N SER A 37 18.98 -5.35 -7.98
CA SER A 37 18.15 -6.58 -8.04
C SER A 37 16.78 -6.44 -7.35
N GLY A 38 16.47 -5.28 -6.77
CA GLY A 38 15.24 -5.12 -5.99
C GLY A 38 15.25 -5.86 -4.66
N ASP A 39 16.44 -6.17 -4.14
CA ASP A 39 16.64 -6.90 -2.88
C ASP A 39 16.36 -5.97 -1.69
N GLY A 40 15.14 -6.04 -1.18
CA GLY A 40 14.68 -5.22 -0.08
C GLY A 40 13.16 -5.19 0.07
N VAL A 41 12.73 -4.52 1.13
CA VAL A 41 11.32 -4.38 1.52
C VAL A 41 10.98 -2.92 1.80
N TYR A 42 9.68 -2.62 1.83
CA TYR A 42 9.24 -1.29 2.19
C TYR A 42 7.86 -1.29 2.87
N THR A 43 7.58 -0.22 3.58
CA THR A 43 6.22 0.09 4.03
C THR A 43 5.89 1.54 3.69
N THR A 44 4.61 1.85 3.54
CA THR A 44 4.15 3.22 3.27
C THR A 44 2.91 3.47 4.11
N MET A 45 2.91 4.54 4.88
CA MET A 45 1.81 4.94 5.74
C MET A 45 1.38 6.37 5.45
N ALA A 46 0.14 6.70 5.75
CA ALA A 46 -0.33 8.07 5.72
C ALA A 46 0.09 8.79 7.00
N VAL A 47 0.23 10.09 6.90
CA VAL A 47 0.38 11.03 8.02
C VAL A 47 -0.88 11.87 8.06
N PHE A 48 -1.49 12.01 9.24
CA PHE A 48 -2.65 12.88 9.49
C PHE A 48 -2.38 13.72 10.73
N GLY A 49 -2.56 15.03 10.63
CA GLY A 49 -2.31 15.95 11.73
C GLY A 49 -0.87 15.87 12.28
N GLY A 50 0.11 15.55 11.44
CA GLY A 50 1.51 15.40 11.83
C GLY A 50 1.87 14.05 12.44
N VAL A 51 0.95 13.08 12.48
CA VAL A 51 1.18 11.76 13.10
C VAL A 51 1.05 10.63 12.07
N PRO A 52 2.04 9.73 11.96
CA PRO A 52 1.94 8.54 11.13
C PRO A 52 0.83 7.61 11.62
N PHE A 53 -0.12 7.28 10.75
CA PHE A 53 -1.28 6.46 11.10
C PHE A 53 -0.94 4.96 11.14
N ALA A 54 -1.37 4.27 12.21
CA ALA A 54 -1.21 2.82 12.43
C ALA A 54 0.25 2.35 12.40
N ILE A 55 1.17 3.16 12.96
CA ILE A 55 2.62 2.93 12.89
C ILE A 55 3.02 1.57 13.47
N SER A 56 2.41 1.11 14.56
CA SER A 56 2.71 -0.19 15.17
C SER A 56 2.39 -1.37 14.25
N ARG A 57 1.30 -1.28 13.49
CA ARG A 57 0.93 -2.30 12.48
C ARG A 57 1.92 -2.29 11.30
N HIS A 58 2.32 -1.10 10.86
CA HIS A 58 3.33 -0.96 9.81
C HIS A 58 4.68 -1.49 10.25
N ARG A 59 5.07 -1.24 11.51
CA ARG A 59 6.30 -1.76 12.11
C ARG A 59 6.29 -3.28 12.10
N ARG A 60 5.25 -3.92 12.65
CA ARG A 60 5.12 -5.39 12.68
C ARG A 60 5.27 -5.99 11.29
N ARG A 61 4.48 -5.52 10.30
CA ARG A 61 4.53 -6.05 8.95
C ARG A 61 5.89 -5.82 8.27
N LEU A 62 6.58 -4.71 8.56
CA LEU A 62 7.92 -4.47 8.02
C LEU A 62 8.91 -5.43 8.64
N THR A 63 8.87 -5.65 9.97
CA THR A 63 9.71 -6.62 10.68
C THR A 63 9.51 -8.02 10.10
N ASP A 64 8.28 -8.50 9.97
CA ASP A 64 7.97 -9.81 9.36
C ASP A 64 8.57 -9.95 7.94
N SER A 65 8.62 -8.85 7.19
CA SER A 65 9.19 -8.86 5.84
C SER A 65 10.72 -8.77 5.85
N LEU A 66 11.33 -8.11 6.82
CA LEU A 66 12.78 -8.09 7.05
C LEU A 66 13.27 -9.50 7.42
N ASP A 67 12.61 -10.14 8.37
CA ASP A 67 12.92 -11.50 8.82
C ASP A 67 12.81 -12.50 7.65
N TYR A 68 11.75 -12.37 6.83
CA TYR A 68 11.54 -13.22 5.65
C TYR A 68 12.68 -13.12 4.62
N LEU A 69 13.27 -11.92 4.44
CA LEU A 69 14.37 -11.69 3.49
C LEU A 69 15.78 -11.82 4.11
N GLY A 70 15.91 -12.12 5.41
CA GLY A 70 17.20 -12.15 6.08
C GLY A 70 17.85 -10.76 6.22
N LEU A 71 17.03 -9.74 6.49
CA LEU A 71 17.44 -8.34 6.64
C LEU A 71 17.29 -7.86 8.10
N GLU A 72 17.34 -8.76 9.08
CA GLU A 72 17.12 -8.48 10.51
C GLU A 72 18.15 -7.50 11.09
N ALA A 73 19.33 -7.40 10.46
CA ALA A 73 20.37 -6.45 10.86
C ALA A 73 20.01 -4.97 10.57
N ALA A 74 18.87 -4.71 9.91
CA ALA A 74 18.42 -3.35 9.59
C ALA A 74 17.87 -2.64 10.85
N GLU A 75 18.50 -1.56 11.25
CA GLU A 75 18.03 -0.70 12.34
C GLU A 75 17.13 0.42 11.82
N VAL A 76 15.81 0.22 11.86
CA VAL A 76 14.84 1.24 11.47
C VAL A 76 14.66 2.24 12.61
N PRO A 77 14.89 3.55 12.41
CA PRO A 77 14.81 4.57 13.46
C PRO A 77 13.35 4.96 13.77
N TRP A 78 12.58 4.06 14.39
CA TRP A 78 11.12 4.21 14.57
C TRP A 78 10.72 5.45 15.37
N GLU A 79 11.51 5.87 16.36
CA GLU A 79 11.25 7.08 17.14
C GLU A 79 11.36 8.31 16.23
N ARG A 80 12.42 8.36 15.41
CA ARG A 80 12.63 9.42 14.42
C ARG A 80 11.54 9.42 13.35
N VAL A 81 11.12 8.24 12.89
CA VAL A 81 10.00 8.08 11.94
C VAL A 81 8.71 8.66 12.50
N ALA A 82 8.43 8.43 13.79
CA ALA A 82 7.22 8.93 14.44
C ALA A 82 7.22 10.46 14.62
N SER A 83 8.36 11.08 14.95
CA SER A 83 8.47 12.51 15.20
C SER A 83 8.65 13.36 13.93
N LEU A 84 9.18 12.76 12.87
CA LEU A 84 9.60 13.45 11.64
C LEU A 84 8.53 14.38 11.02
N PRO A 85 7.25 13.97 10.87
CA PRO A 85 6.26 14.85 10.27
C PRO A 85 6.03 16.12 11.09
N THR A 86 5.94 15.99 12.42
CA THR A 86 5.76 17.14 13.32
C THR A 86 6.98 18.07 13.28
N GLU A 87 8.19 17.53 13.31
CA GLU A 87 9.43 18.31 13.24
C GLU A 87 9.55 19.11 11.94
N LEU A 88 9.07 18.56 10.84
CA LEU A 88 9.11 19.20 9.52
C LEU A 88 7.85 20.03 9.21
N GLY A 89 6.88 20.07 10.11
CA GLY A 89 5.63 20.81 9.94
C GLY A 89 4.73 20.24 8.85
N VAL A 90 4.75 18.92 8.66
CA VAL A 90 3.91 18.21 7.67
C VAL A 90 2.67 17.70 8.36
N ALA A 91 1.54 18.37 8.17
CA ALA A 91 0.26 17.95 8.75
C ALA A 91 -0.28 16.68 8.05
N ASP A 92 -0.35 16.70 6.72
CA ASP A 92 -0.86 15.57 5.93
C ASP A 92 0.21 15.13 4.94
N GLY A 93 0.49 13.82 4.93
CA GLY A 93 1.63 13.33 4.18
C GLY A 93 1.61 11.83 3.89
N ARG A 94 2.59 11.43 3.12
CA ARG A 94 2.94 10.04 2.85
C ARG A 94 4.36 9.79 3.35
N LEU A 95 4.48 8.92 4.34
CA LEU A 95 5.75 8.48 4.91
C LEU A 95 6.05 7.07 4.39
N ARG A 96 7.22 6.88 3.80
CA ARG A 96 7.69 5.58 3.32
C ARG A 96 9.02 5.24 3.96
N ILE A 97 9.12 4.01 4.44
CA ILE A 97 10.36 3.38 4.86
C ILE A 97 10.71 2.32 3.83
N THR A 98 11.93 2.36 3.34
CA THR A 98 12.48 1.35 2.41
C THR A 98 13.78 0.84 3.00
N VAL A 99 13.94 -0.47 3.07
CA VAL A 99 15.16 -1.13 3.53
C VAL A 99 15.67 -1.99 2.38
N THR A 100 16.93 -1.75 1.99
CA THR A 100 17.62 -2.59 1.00
C THR A 100 18.62 -3.50 1.71
N ALA A 101 19.04 -4.54 1.02
CA ALA A 101 20.13 -5.40 1.52
C ALA A 101 21.51 -4.72 1.53
N GLY A 102 21.55 -3.44 1.09
CA GLY A 102 22.78 -2.64 1.07
C GLY A 102 23.79 -3.04 0.00
N PRO A 103 24.97 -2.41 0.00
CA PRO A 103 26.05 -2.73 -0.92
C PRO A 103 26.56 -4.16 -0.70
N GLY A 104 26.88 -4.86 -1.78
CA GLY A 104 27.45 -6.19 -1.65
C GLY A 104 27.39 -7.01 -2.94
N ALA A 105 27.99 -8.21 -2.87
CA ALA A 105 27.88 -9.18 -3.96
C ALA A 105 26.45 -9.78 -3.99
N PRO A 106 25.93 -10.15 -5.17
CA PRO A 106 24.68 -10.86 -5.26
C PRO A 106 24.67 -12.12 -4.38
N LEU A 107 23.55 -12.36 -3.67
CA LEU A 107 23.34 -13.53 -2.81
C LEU A 107 24.26 -13.61 -1.55
N ALA A 108 25.10 -12.61 -1.29
CA ALA A 108 25.82 -12.53 -0.02
C ALA A 108 24.86 -12.20 1.14
N PRO A 109 25.17 -12.57 2.39
CA PRO A 109 24.41 -12.12 3.55
C PRO A 109 24.30 -10.58 3.59
N ALA A 110 23.16 -10.05 4.05
CA ALA A 110 22.95 -8.62 4.20
C ALA A 110 23.56 -8.14 5.53
N THR A 111 24.83 -7.77 5.51
CA THR A 111 25.57 -7.35 6.72
C THR A 111 25.49 -5.85 6.98
N ASN A 112 25.08 -5.06 6.01
CA ASN A 112 24.97 -3.61 6.10
C ASN A 112 23.78 -3.10 5.30
N PRO A 113 22.52 -3.42 5.71
CA PRO A 113 21.31 -2.91 5.07
C PRO A 113 21.29 -1.39 5.10
N THR A 114 20.71 -0.77 4.05
CA THR A 114 20.48 0.69 4.00
C THR A 114 19.02 1.01 4.27
N VAL A 115 18.75 1.94 5.17
CA VAL A 115 17.41 2.38 5.54
C VAL A 115 17.11 3.76 4.97
N PHE A 116 16.09 3.86 4.13
CA PHE A 116 15.58 5.12 3.59
C PHE A 116 14.25 5.46 4.23
N VAL A 117 14.10 6.69 4.71
CA VAL A 117 12.83 7.24 5.15
C VAL A 117 12.51 8.44 4.26
N THR A 118 11.42 8.39 3.53
CA THR A 118 10.95 9.53 2.72
C THR A 118 9.61 10.01 3.23
N LEU A 119 9.49 11.31 3.43
CA LEU A 119 8.25 11.99 3.77
C LEU A 119 7.90 12.94 2.62
N SER A 120 6.68 12.89 2.13
CA SER A 120 6.14 13.79 1.12
C SER A 120 4.82 14.37 1.61
N GLU A 121 4.62 15.66 1.43
CA GLU A 121 3.32 16.27 1.67
C GLU A 121 2.26 15.69 0.73
N LEU A 122 1.04 15.65 1.22
CA LEU A 122 -0.16 15.38 0.42
C LEU A 122 -1.08 16.59 0.53
N ASP A 123 -1.77 16.89 -0.54
CA ASP A 123 -2.83 17.90 -0.50
C ASP A 123 -4.11 17.25 0.08
N PRO A 124 -4.54 17.62 1.30
CA PRO A 124 -5.75 17.07 1.90
C PRO A 124 -7.02 17.46 1.15
N GLY A 125 -6.96 18.54 0.36
CA GLY A 125 -8.08 19.03 -0.45
C GLY A 125 -8.36 18.21 -1.71
N VAL A 126 -7.43 17.31 -2.11
CA VAL A 126 -7.60 16.45 -3.27
C VAL A 126 -8.25 15.13 -2.86
N PRO A 127 -9.54 14.93 -3.14
CA PRO A 127 -10.22 13.67 -2.83
C PRO A 127 -9.59 12.51 -3.60
N THR A 128 -9.48 11.35 -2.96
CA THR A 128 -9.09 10.12 -3.66
C THR A 128 -10.03 9.88 -4.85
N PRO A 129 -9.55 9.87 -6.10
CA PRO A 129 -10.42 9.66 -7.25
C PRO A 129 -11.02 8.25 -7.23
N ALA A 130 -12.22 8.10 -7.73
CA ALA A 130 -12.75 6.79 -8.05
C ALA A 130 -11.97 6.17 -9.21
N LEU A 131 -11.83 4.86 -9.20
CA LEU A 131 -10.98 4.14 -10.16
C LEU A 131 -11.79 3.29 -11.13
N SER A 132 -11.36 3.30 -12.39
CA SER A 132 -11.72 2.28 -13.37
C SER A 132 -10.73 1.12 -13.24
N VAL A 133 -11.25 -0.08 -13.08
CA VAL A 133 -10.47 -1.30 -12.80
C VAL A 133 -10.59 -2.27 -13.95
N ALA A 134 -9.49 -2.96 -14.29
CA ALA A 134 -9.49 -4.08 -15.22
C ALA A 134 -9.13 -5.38 -14.48
N ASN A 135 -9.77 -6.48 -14.83
CA ASN A 135 -9.29 -7.78 -14.43
C ASN A 135 -7.98 -8.10 -15.16
N GLY A 136 -6.93 -8.33 -14.41
CA GLY A 136 -5.62 -8.65 -14.94
C GLY A 136 -5.49 -10.13 -15.30
N VAL A 137 -4.50 -10.42 -16.12
CA VAL A 137 -4.15 -11.80 -16.54
C VAL A 137 -2.87 -12.30 -15.88
N ASN A 138 -2.16 -11.44 -15.16
CA ASN A 138 -0.90 -11.79 -14.50
C ASN A 138 -1.20 -12.40 -13.14
N PRO A 139 -0.97 -13.70 -12.93
CA PRO A 139 -1.27 -14.33 -11.66
C PRO A 139 -0.34 -13.84 -10.55
N ARG A 140 -0.92 -13.74 -9.37
CA ARG A 140 -0.19 -13.44 -8.13
C ARG A 140 -0.76 -14.35 -7.05
N ASP A 141 0.01 -15.28 -6.54
CA ASP A 141 -0.46 -16.27 -5.58
C ASP A 141 0.55 -16.59 -4.48
N SER A 142 0.11 -17.37 -3.48
CA SER A 142 0.90 -17.77 -2.31
C SER A 142 2.14 -18.59 -2.62
N ARG A 143 2.25 -19.19 -3.81
CA ARG A 143 3.42 -19.95 -4.24
C ARG A 143 4.56 -19.06 -4.77
N ARG A 144 4.27 -17.76 -5.00
CA ARG A 144 5.29 -16.83 -5.45
C ARG A 144 6.22 -16.46 -4.29
N PHE A 145 7.54 -16.41 -4.55
CA PHE A 145 8.48 -15.85 -3.59
C PHE A 145 8.09 -14.42 -3.21
N GLY A 146 8.10 -14.10 -1.93
CA GLY A 146 7.68 -12.80 -1.41
C GLY A 146 6.16 -12.60 -1.35
N ALA A 147 5.34 -13.65 -1.56
CA ALA A 147 3.89 -13.57 -1.33
C ALA A 147 3.59 -13.15 0.12
N GLY A 148 2.65 -12.23 0.30
CA GLY A 148 2.34 -11.65 1.61
C GLY A 148 3.33 -10.60 2.11
N HIS A 149 4.49 -10.42 1.46
CA HIS A 149 5.51 -9.45 1.83
C HIS A 149 5.60 -8.28 0.84
N LYS A 150 5.95 -7.09 1.37
CA LYS A 150 6.00 -5.88 0.57
C LYS A 150 7.43 -5.63 0.07
N THR A 151 7.84 -6.40 -0.95
CA THR A 151 9.19 -6.38 -1.54
C THR A 151 9.36 -5.28 -2.59
N ILE A 152 10.58 -4.77 -2.76
CA ILE A 152 10.91 -3.78 -3.79
C ILE A 152 10.78 -4.39 -5.19
N ALA A 153 11.20 -5.63 -5.37
CA ALA A 153 11.16 -6.35 -6.65
C ALA A 153 9.77 -6.36 -7.32
N GLY A 154 8.69 -6.42 -6.53
CA GLY A 154 7.32 -6.39 -7.06
C GLY A 154 6.90 -5.08 -7.74
N ALA A 155 7.67 -4.00 -7.59
CA ALA A 155 7.30 -2.70 -8.15
C ALA A 155 7.41 -2.65 -9.69
N ALA A 156 8.34 -3.39 -10.28
CA ALA A 156 8.50 -3.44 -11.74
C ALA A 156 7.30 -4.14 -12.40
N ASP A 157 6.86 -5.26 -11.84
CA ASP A 157 5.67 -6.00 -12.30
C ASP A 157 4.42 -5.12 -12.23
N THR A 158 4.25 -4.41 -11.10
CA THR A 158 3.14 -3.47 -10.89
C THR A 158 3.10 -2.40 -11.98
N ARG A 159 4.24 -1.82 -12.35
CA ARG A 159 4.32 -0.79 -13.39
C ARG A 159 3.90 -1.33 -14.76
N GLY A 160 4.37 -2.49 -15.14
CA GLY A 160 4.02 -3.14 -16.40
C GLY A 160 2.52 -3.44 -16.51
N VAL A 161 1.95 -3.98 -15.44
CA VAL A 161 0.51 -4.28 -15.35
C VAL A 161 -0.33 -3.01 -15.43
N LEU A 162 0.03 -1.96 -14.69
CA LEU A 162 -0.68 -0.66 -14.76
C LEU A 162 -0.58 -0.02 -16.13
N ALA A 163 0.58 -0.08 -16.79
CA ALA A 163 0.73 0.44 -18.15
C ALA A 163 -0.19 -0.29 -19.14
N ARG A 164 -0.38 -1.60 -18.95
CA ARG A 164 -1.34 -2.38 -19.75
C ARG A 164 -2.78 -1.97 -19.45
N ALA A 165 -3.17 -1.87 -18.17
CA ALA A 165 -4.51 -1.46 -17.76
C ALA A 165 -4.89 -0.08 -18.34
N ARG A 166 -3.97 0.88 -18.30
CA ARG A 166 -4.16 2.23 -18.85
C ARG A 166 -4.43 2.23 -20.35
N ARG A 167 -3.79 1.35 -21.12
CA ARG A 167 -4.08 1.20 -22.56
C ARG A 167 -5.49 0.70 -22.84
N HIS A 168 -6.14 0.10 -21.85
CA HIS A 168 -7.53 -0.36 -21.90
C HIS A 168 -8.51 0.54 -21.13
N GLY A 169 -8.09 1.77 -20.79
CA GLY A 169 -8.94 2.76 -20.14
C GLY A 169 -9.15 2.53 -18.64
N ALA A 170 -8.33 1.67 -18.01
CA ALA A 170 -8.37 1.42 -16.57
C ALA A 170 -7.14 2.03 -15.87
N ASN A 171 -7.28 2.43 -14.61
CA ASN A 171 -6.20 2.99 -13.79
C ASN A 171 -5.79 2.09 -12.63
N GLU A 172 -6.38 0.92 -12.52
CA GLU A 172 -5.97 -0.15 -11.60
C GLU A 172 -6.20 -1.51 -12.28
N SER A 173 -5.52 -2.55 -11.83
CA SER A 173 -5.71 -3.91 -12.32
C SER A 173 -5.76 -4.87 -11.15
N LEU A 174 -6.70 -5.80 -11.18
CA LEU A 174 -6.79 -6.90 -10.24
C LEU A 174 -5.89 -8.05 -10.71
N HIS A 175 -5.25 -8.71 -9.77
CA HIS A 175 -4.48 -9.92 -10.01
C HIS A 175 -5.29 -11.14 -9.60
N PRO A 176 -5.48 -12.12 -10.50
CA PRO A 176 -5.96 -13.45 -10.11
C PRO A 176 -4.81 -14.27 -9.49
N THR A 177 -5.15 -15.37 -8.84
CA THR A 177 -4.20 -16.46 -8.58
C THR A 177 -4.09 -17.36 -9.82
N SER A 178 -3.11 -18.28 -9.84
CA SER A 178 -3.01 -19.31 -10.90
C SER A 178 -4.23 -20.25 -10.91
N ASP A 179 -4.94 -20.35 -9.79
CA ASP A 179 -6.17 -21.14 -9.67
C ASP A 179 -7.43 -20.30 -9.95
N HIS A 180 -7.28 -19.15 -10.61
CA HIS A 180 -8.35 -18.22 -10.99
C HIS A 180 -9.14 -17.62 -9.83
N LEU A 181 -8.60 -17.58 -8.62
CA LEU A 181 -9.17 -16.84 -7.51
C LEU A 181 -8.73 -15.37 -7.58
N LEU A 182 -9.53 -14.48 -7.04
CA LEU A 182 -9.17 -13.08 -6.88
C LEU A 182 -8.12 -12.95 -5.76
N CYS A 183 -7.05 -12.19 -6.00
CA CYS A 183 -5.99 -11.97 -5.03
C CYS A 183 -6.00 -10.53 -4.50
N GLU A 184 -5.53 -9.59 -5.28
CA GLU A 184 -5.41 -8.18 -4.89
C GLU A 184 -5.28 -7.27 -6.11
N GLY A 185 -5.23 -5.95 -5.92
CA GLY A 185 -4.87 -5.00 -6.96
C GLY A 185 -3.35 -4.84 -7.12
N THR A 186 -2.90 -3.97 -8.02
CA THR A 186 -1.46 -3.72 -8.24
C THR A 186 -0.77 -3.14 -7.02
N SER A 187 -1.47 -2.30 -6.24
CA SER A 187 -0.98 -1.67 -5.01
C SER A 187 -2.07 -1.56 -3.93
N THR A 188 -3.12 -2.35 -4.04
CA THR A 188 -4.33 -2.29 -3.22
C THR A 188 -4.78 -3.70 -2.84
N ASN A 189 -5.49 -3.86 -1.70
CA ASN A 189 -6.36 -5.00 -1.54
C ASN A 189 -7.75 -4.68 -2.12
N VAL A 190 -8.57 -5.70 -2.28
CA VAL A 190 -9.89 -5.60 -2.90
C VAL A 190 -10.97 -6.08 -1.93
N ILE A 191 -12.11 -5.41 -1.95
CA ILE A 191 -13.34 -5.79 -1.25
C ILE A 191 -14.45 -5.91 -2.29
N VAL A 192 -15.14 -7.03 -2.26
CA VAL A 192 -16.26 -7.37 -3.14
C VAL A 192 -17.53 -7.31 -2.32
N VAL A 193 -18.53 -6.59 -2.79
CA VAL A 193 -19.85 -6.49 -2.14
C VAL A 193 -20.87 -7.15 -3.03
N THR A 194 -21.55 -8.17 -2.53
CA THR A 194 -22.59 -8.89 -3.29
C THR A 194 -23.72 -9.33 -2.35
N GLY A 195 -24.94 -8.89 -2.62
CA GLY A 195 -26.11 -9.26 -1.84
C GLY A 195 -25.97 -8.92 -0.35
N GLY A 196 -25.33 -7.83 -0.01
CA GLY A 196 -25.07 -7.36 1.36
C GLY A 196 -23.88 -8.03 2.05
N ARG A 197 -23.24 -9.05 1.48
CA ARG A 197 -21.96 -9.59 1.97
C ARG A 197 -20.83 -8.66 1.55
N VAL A 198 -19.91 -8.40 2.48
CA VAL A 198 -18.74 -7.51 2.28
C VAL A 198 -17.51 -8.35 2.53
N GLU A 199 -16.87 -8.80 1.45
CA GLU A 199 -15.87 -9.85 1.49
C GLU A 199 -14.56 -9.41 0.84
N THR A 200 -13.43 -9.90 1.37
CA THR A 200 -12.09 -9.69 0.81
C THR A 200 -11.39 -11.04 0.64
N PRO A 201 -10.54 -11.22 -0.38
CA PRO A 201 -9.77 -12.45 -0.51
C PRO A 201 -9.00 -12.81 0.74
N SER A 202 -9.01 -14.10 1.10
CA SER A 202 -8.20 -14.65 2.19
C SER A 202 -6.70 -14.50 1.90
N LEU A 203 -5.89 -14.43 2.97
CA LEU A 203 -4.43 -14.41 2.86
C LEU A 203 -3.88 -15.69 2.22
N SER A 204 -4.63 -16.79 2.18
CA SER A 204 -4.28 -18.02 1.48
C SER A 204 -4.04 -17.81 -0.02
N THR A 205 -4.62 -16.76 -0.63
CA THR A 205 -4.38 -16.35 -2.01
C THR A 205 -2.99 -15.77 -2.25
N GLY A 206 -2.25 -15.40 -1.18
CA GLY A 206 -0.96 -14.73 -1.25
C GLY A 206 -1.05 -13.21 -1.38
N CYS A 207 -2.23 -12.61 -1.18
CA CYS A 207 -2.39 -11.17 -1.12
C CYS A 207 -1.65 -10.57 0.08
N LEU A 208 -1.24 -9.30 -0.05
CA LEU A 208 -0.59 -8.59 1.05
C LEU A 208 -1.55 -8.44 2.24
N PRO A 209 -1.12 -8.70 3.51
CA PRO A 209 -1.87 -8.31 4.70
C PRO A 209 -1.88 -6.79 4.85
N GLY A 210 -2.78 -6.13 4.09
CA GLY A 210 -2.87 -4.68 4.04
C GLY A 210 -3.39 -4.09 5.34
N ILE A 211 -2.79 -3.00 5.82
CA ILE A 211 -3.16 -2.41 7.12
C ILE A 211 -4.60 -1.92 7.12
N THR A 212 -5.04 -1.22 6.07
CA THR A 212 -6.45 -0.79 5.95
C THR A 212 -7.40 -1.98 5.89
N ARG A 213 -7.04 -3.04 5.15
CA ARG A 213 -7.79 -4.30 5.11
C ARG A 213 -7.93 -4.91 6.52
N GLN A 214 -6.83 -5.00 7.29
CA GLN A 214 -6.85 -5.52 8.65
C GLN A 214 -7.75 -4.71 9.59
N LEU A 215 -7.68 -3.37 9.53
CA LEU A 215 -8.53 -2.49 10.34
C LEU A 215 -10.02 -2.73 10.09
N LEU A 216 -10.41 -2.97 8.86
CA LEU A 216 -11.81 -3.25 8.49
C LEU A 216 -12.26 -4.66 8.93
N LEU A 217 -11.37 -5.64 8.87
CA LEU A 217 -11.60 -7.00 9.38
C LEU A 217 -11.75 -6.99 10.90
N ASP A 218 -10.84 -6.32 11.61
CA ASP A 218 -10.87 -6.20 13.08
C ASP A 218 -12.16 -5.53 13.60
N ALA A 219 -12.71 -4.62 12.78
CA ALA A 219 -13.99 -3.96 13.06
C ALA A 219 -15.21 -4.80 12.71
N GLY A 220 -15.05 -5.98 12.13
CA GLY A 220 -16.15 -6.82 11.66
C GLY A 220 -16.94 -6.22 10.49
N LEU A 221 -16.38 -5.23 9.80
CA LEU A 221 -17.03 -4.56 8.67
C LEU A 221 -16.82 -5.29 7.34
N VAL A 222 -15.81 -6.15 7.29
CA VAL A 222 -15.42 -6.99 6.15
C VAL A 222 -15.11 -8.39 6.69
N THR A 223 -15.36 -9.42 5.90
CA THR A 223 -15.00 -10.81 6.21
C THR A 223 -14.06 -11.37 5.14
N GLU A 224 -13.24 -12.35 5.50
CA GLU A 224 -12.42 -13.07 4.51
C GLU A 224 -13.27 -14.12 3.78
N ALA A 225 -12.99 -14.28 2.49
CA ALA A 225 -13.58 -15.32 1.65
C ALA A 225 -12.50 -16.10 0.91
N GLU A 226 -12.59 -17.42 0.95
CA GLU A 226 -11.60 -18.34 0.36
C GLU A 226 -11.71 -18.44 -1.17
N ARG A 227 -12.86 -18.11 -1.76
CA ARG A 227 -13.17 -18.44 -3.15
C ARG A 227 -13.75 -17.28 -3.98
N LEU A 228 -13.34 -16.05 -3.69
CA LEU A 228 -13.68 -14.94 -4.60
C LEU A 228 -12.94 -15.09 -5.93
N THR A 229 -13.59 -14.72 -7.02
CA THR A 229 -13.06 -14.81 -8.39
C THR A 229 -13.07 -13.45 -9.08
N PRO A 230 -12.35 -13.24 -10.18
CA PRO A 230 -12.49 -12.05 -11.03
C PRO A 230 -13.92 -11.84 -11.56
N HIS A 231 -14.67 -12.93 -11.76
CA HIS A 231 -16.08 -12.85 -12.13
C HIS A 231 -16.93 -12.19 -11.03
N ASP A 232 -16.68 -12.54 -9.75
CA ASP A 232 -17.39 -11.93 -8.61
C ASP A 232 -17.09 -10.44 -8.54
N ALA A 233 -15.84 -10.02 -8.75
CA ALA A 233 -15.47 -8.60 -8.81
C ALA A 233 -16.22 -7.86 -9.94
N THR A 234 -16.34 -8.48 -11.12
CA THR A 234 -17.05 -7.90 -12.26
C THR A 234 -18.56 -7.77 -12.02
N HIS A 235 -19.18 -8.71 -11.29
CA HIS A 235 -20.61 -8.77 -11.03
C HIS A 235 -21.03 -8.24 -9.65
N ALA A 236 -20.07 -7.78 -8.85
CA ALA A 236 -20.32 -7.17 -7.54
C ALA A 236 -21.29 -5.99 -7.62
N ASP A 237 -22.09 -5.81 -6.58
CA ASP A 237 -22.91 -4.61 -6.38
C ASP A 237 -22.02 -3.36 -6.19
N GLU A 238 -20.94 -3.51 -5.38
CA GLU A 238 -19.86 -2.54 -5.23
C GLU A 238 -18.51 -3.26 -5.29
N LEU A 239 -17.52 -2.61 -5.90
CA LEU A 239 -16.11 -2.98 -5.73
C LEU A 239 -15.39 -1.83 -5.04
N ILE A 240 -14.61 -2.16 -4.01
CA ILE A 240 -13.88 -1.19 -3.22
C ILE A 240 -12.43 -1.65 -3.12
N LEU A 241 -11.49 -0.74 -3.27
CA LEU A 241 -10.07 -1.03 -3.09
C LEU A 241 -9.58 -0.39 -1.78
N THR A 242 -8.49 -0.91 -1.22
CA THR A 242 -7.92 -0.35 0.01
C THR A 242 -6.42 -0.15 -0.10
N SER A 243 -5.93 0.95 0.47
CA SER A 243 -4.49 1.18 0.67
C SER A 243 -4.24 2.05 1.90
N SER A 244 -3.06 1.94 2.50
CA SER A 244 -2.72 2.69 3.72
C SER A 244 -2.76 4.21 3.54
N VAL A 245 -2.40 4.71 2.36
CA VAL A 245 -2.38 6.17 2.09
C VAL A 245 -3.75 6.68 1.67
N ARG A 246 -4.43 5.97 0.76
CA ARG A 246 -5.70 6.42 0.17
C ARG A 246 -6.94 5.96 0.94
N GLY A 247 -6.77 5.09 1.96
CA GLY A 247 -7.91 4.52 2.70
C GLY A 247 -8.73 3.55 1.86
N VAL A 248 -10.05 3.73 1.85
CA VAL A 248 -10.98 3.01 0.97
C VAL A 248 -11.18 3.80 -0.32
N ILE A 249 -11.00 3.15 -1.44
CA ILE A 249 -11.00 3.76 -2.76
C ILE A 249 -12.24 3.27 -3.51
N PRO A 250 -13.13 4.18 -3.92
CA PRO A 250 -14.31 3.79 -4.67
C PRO A 250 -13.94 3.35 -6.09
N VAL A 251 -14.71 2.42 -6.65
CA VAL A 251 -14.54 1.93 -8.03
C VAL A 251 -15.77 2.31 -8.86
N ASP A 252 -15.54 3.00 -9.97
CA ASP A 252 -16.59 3.43 -10.89
C ASP A 252 -16.91 2.39 -11.96
N SER A 253 -15.94 1.53 -12.29
CA SER A 253 -16.17 0.47 -13.28
C SER A 253 -15.18 -0.68 -13.12
N VAL A 254 -15.60 -1.88 -13.52
CA VAL A 254 -14.76 -3.08 -13.67
C VAL A 254 -14.96 -3.64 -15.06
N ASP A 255 -13.89 -3.74 -15.85
CA ASP A 255 -13.94 -4.14 -17.26
C ASP A 255 -15.04 -3.37 -18.02
N GLN A 256 -15.08 -2.05 -17.83
CA GLN A 256 -16.04 -1.11 -18.39
C GLN A 256 -17.49 -1.30 -17.90
N ARG A 257 -17.78 -2.24 -17.01
CA ARG A 257 -19.09 -2.37 -16.37
C ARG A 257 -19.22 -1.36 -15.23
N PRO A 258 -20.22 -0.47 -15.24
CA PRO A 258 -20.39 0.55 -14.22
C PRO A 258 -20.53 -0.03 -12.81
N LYS A 259 -20.01 0.70 -11.83
CA LYS A 259 -20.17 0.50 -10.40
C LYS A 259 -20.60 1.83 -9.75
N PRO A 260 -21.22 1.79 -8.56
CA PRO A 260 -21.76 3.00 -7.93
C PRO A 260 -20.67 4.00 -7.48
N GLY A 261 -19.40 3.61 -7.43
CA GLY A 261 -18.31 4.48 -7.03
C GLY A 261 -18.53 5.07 -5.64
N ARG A 262 -18.46 6.41 -5.53
CA ARG A 262 -18.70 7.15 -4.28
C ARG A 262 -20.15 7.11 -3.79
N HIS A 263 -21.09 6.69 -4.61
CA HIS A 263 -22.50 6.55 -4.24
C HIS A 263 -22.82 5.19 -3.64
N GLY A 264 -21.84 4.27 -3.59
CA GLY A 264 -21.99 2.97 -2.97
C GLY A 264 -22.19 3.07 -1.46
N PRO A 265 -23.31 2.54 -0.91
CA PRO A 265 -23.60 2.65 0.52
C PRO A 265 -22.57 1.93 1.40
N VAL A 266 -21.99 0.84 0.92
CA VAL A 266 -20.93 0.13 1.68
C VAL A 266 -19.65 0.96 1.65
N TRP A 267 -19.25 1.50 0.49
CA TRP A 267 -18.10 2.39 0.42
C TRP A 267 -18.24 3.56 1.41
N GLN A 268 -19.40 4.24 1.42
CA GLN A 268 -19.66 5.38 2.32
C GLN A 268 -19.52 4.98 3.80
N ARG A 269 -20.05 3.81 4.18
CA ARG A 269 -19.93 3.29 5.54
C ARG A 269 -18.48 3.02 5.93
N LEU A 270 -17.69 2.39 5.04
CA LEU A 270 -16.29 2.07 5.31
C LEU A 270 -15.42 3.33 5.37
N ASP A 271 -15.69 4.33 4.52
CA ASP A 271 -14.98 5.60 4.50
C ASP A 271 -15.27 6.42 5.76
N ALA A 272 -16.53 6.50 6.17
CA ALA A 272 -16.93 7.13 7.43
C ALA A 272 -16.26 6.47 8.64
N TYR A 273 -16.23 5.14 8.70
CA TYR A 273 -15.54 4.40 9.76
C TYR A 273 -14.05 4.75 9.83
N LEU A 274 -13.32 4.69 8.71
CA LEU A 274 -11.90 5.00 8.70
C LEU A 274 -11.62 6.46 9.06
N THR A 275 -12.47 7.38 8.65
CA THR A 275 -12.37 8.80 9.00
C THR A 275 -12.52 8.99 10.50
N GLN A 276 -13.53 8.37 11.11
CA GLN A 276 -13.72 8.39 12.57
C GLN A 276 -12.56 7.73 13.32
N LEU A 277 -12.09 6.57 12.85
CA LEU A 277 -10.96 5.87 13.46
C LEU A 277 -9.68 6.71 13.46
N ARG A 278 -9.37 7.37 12.35
CA ARG A 278 -8.21 8.27 12.23
C ARG A 278 -8.28 9.45 13.18
N ALA A 279 -9.47 10.01 13.39
CA ALA A 279 -9.69 11.11 14.33
C ALA A 279 -9.63 10.64 15.80
N ALA A 280 -10.06 9.41 16.09
CA ALA A 280 -10.13 8.87 17.44
C ALA A 280 -8.79 8.34 17.97
N THR A 281 -8.01 7.69 17.11
CA THR A 281 -6.73 7.09 17.50
C THR A 281 -5.75 7.02 16.33
N PRO A 282 -4.55 7.61 16.47
CA PRO A 282 -3.54 7.57 15.40
C PRO A 282 -2.91 6.18 15.24
N ASP A 283 -2.88 5.36 16.30
CA ASP A 283 -2.25 4.04 16.26
C ASP A 283 -3.19 2.94 16.78
N PRO A 284 -4.23 2.57 16.02
CA PRO A 284 -5.18 1.55 16.40
C PRO A 284 -4.49 0.18 16.52
N GLN A 285 -4.45 -0.36 17.73
CA GLN A 285 -3.85 -1.65 18.02
C GLN A 285 -4.68 -2.79 17.42
N ALA A 286 -4.03 -3.92 17.12
CA ALA A 286 -4.76 -5.13 16.80
C ALA A 286 -5.52 -5.62 18.05
N PRO A 287 -6.73 -6.19 17.90
CA PRO A 287 -7.38 -6.85 19.02
C PRO A 287 -6.45 -7.93 19.61
N PRO A 288 -6.51 -8.20 20.91
CA PRO A 288 -5.79 -9.34 21.46
C PRO A 288 -6.19 -10.58 20.67
N GLY A 289 -5.20 -11.35 20.23
CA GLY A 289 -5.45 -12.60 19.52
C GLY A 289 -6.29 -13.56 20.37
N PRO A 290 -7.01 -14.49 19.73
CA PRO A 290 -7.79 -15.51 20.44
C PRO A 290 -6.93 -16.40 21.31
#